data_7dc0155c45762ea6c7e08fb42fdd472c
#
_entry.id   7dc0155c45762ea6c7e08fb42fdd472c
#
_cell.length_a   1.000
_cell.length_b   1.000
_cell.length_c   1.000
_cell.angle_alpha   90.00
_cell.angle_beta   90.00
_cell.angle_gamma   90.00
#
_symmetry.space_group_name_H-M   'P 1'
#
loop_
_entity.id
_entity.type
_entity.pdbx_description
1 polymer ?
#
loop_
_entity_poly.entity_id
_entity_poly.type
_entity_poly.pdbx_seq_one_letter_code
_entity_poly.pdbx_strand_id
1 'polypeptide(L)'
;MIAVGPLASEHVALLPMALEHVGALTAAATADRTTFELAPVPRDGGEMRRYVEAALADQAARRAVPFVVEHAGKVVGSYRLMSLEWWSWREGPILVPGEPRAAATDAPDVAEIGHAWLTPAAQRTKVNTAACHLLMRHAFEAWKVHRLVLKTDARNARSRGAITRLGGHFEGVMRSHSPAADGIVRDTALFSILPAEWPALRMRLESALAERA
;
A
#
# COMPACT_ATOMS: atom_id res chain seq x y z
N MET A 1 -17.05 2.69 9.31
CA MET A 1 -16.22 2.62 8.06
C MET A 1 -14.93 3.36 8.33
N ILE A 2 -13.76 2.79 7.98
CA ILE A 2 -12.51 3.53 8.02
C ILE A 2 -12.41 4.36 6.73
N ALA A 3 -12.21 5.66 6.86
CA ALA A 3 -12.12 6.55 5.71
C ALA A 3 -10.91 7.47 5.87
N VAL A 4 -10.20 7.66 4.78
CA VAL A 4 -9.10 8.62 4.65
C VAL A 4 -9.45 9.52 3.46
N GLY A 5 -9.39 10.83 3.67
CA GLY A 5 -9.58 11.79 2.60
C GLY A 5 -8.43 11.75 1.57
N PRO A 6 -8.49 12.59 0.54
CA PRO A 6 -7.41 12.72 -0.43
C PRO A 6 -6.09 13.08 0.27
N LEU A 7 -5.00 12.43 -0.16
CA LEU A 7 -3.63 12.77 0.25
C LEU A 7 -2.89 13.32 -0.97
N ALA A 8 -2.22 14.44 -0.84
CA ALA A 8 -1.59 15.09 -1.99
C ALA A 8 -0.20 15.66 -1.67
N SER A 9 0.63 15.71 -2.70
CA SER A 9 1.91 16.39 -2.77
C SER A 9 2.04 17.08 -4.14
N GLU A 10 3.15 17.76 -4.40
CA GLU A 10 3.43 18.33 -5.74
C GLU A 10 3.58 17.28 -6.84
N HIS A 11 3.89 16.02 -6.49
CA HIS A 11 4.17 14.96 -7.46
C HIS A 11 2.96 14.07 -7.73
N VAL A 12 2.08 13.83 -6.74
CA VAL A 12 0.94 12.91 -6.86
C VAL A 12 -0.22 13.32 -5.97
N ALA A 13 -1.42 12.93 -6.38
CA ALA A 13 -2.59 12.85 -5.51
C ALA A 13 -3.00 11.37 -5.33
N LEU A 14 -3.31 10.98 -4.10
CA LEU A 14 -3.96 9.72 -3.76
C LEU A 14 -5.42 10.02 -3.47
N LEU A 15 -6.28 9.68 -4.40
CA LEU A 15 -7.72 9.91 -4.29
C LEU A 15 -8.39 8.66 -3.71
N PRO A 16 -9.35 8.78 -2.77
CA PRO A 16 -10.15 7.65 -2.34
C PRO A 16 -10.76 6.94 -3.55
N MET A 17 -10.59 5.61 -3.61
CA MET A 17 -11.06 4.83 -4.74
C MET A 17 -12.60 4.80 -4.76
N ALA A 18 -13.20 4.92 -5.96
CA ALA A 18 -14.62 4.83 -6.18
C ALA A 18 -14.92 4.14 -7.53
N LEU A 19 -16.18 3.72 -7.75
CA LEU A 19 -16.57 3.04 -8.98
C LEU A 19 -16.38 3.88 -10.24
N GLU A 20 -16.45 5.20 -10.12
CA GLU A 20 -16.19 6.15 -11.23
C GLU A 20 -14.76 6.05 -11.78
N HIS A 21 -13.81 5.57 -10.99
CA HIS A 21 -12.41 5.40 -11.41
C HIS A 21 -12.18 4.16 -12.29
N VAL A 22 -13.15 3.24 -12.43
CA VAL A 22 -12.99 1.98 -13.18
C VAL A 22 -12.47 2.24 -14.61
N GLY A 23 -13.05 3.21 -15.32
CA GLY A 23 -12.64 3.52 -16.69
C GLY A 23 -11.18 3.99 -16.78
N ALA A 24 -10.80 4.96 -15.95
CA ALA A 24 -9.46 5.52 -15.93
C ALA A 24 -8.40 4.48 -15.46
N LEU A 25 -8.72 3.68 -14.43
CA LEU A 25 -7.85 2.58 -13.98
C LEU A 25 -7.70 1.50 -15.06
N THR A 26 -8.76 1.16 -15.79
CA THR A 26 -8.70 0.23 -16.91
C THR A 26 -7.76 0.74 -17.99
N ALA A 27 -7.92 1.99 -18.42
CA ALA A 27 -7.06 2.60 -19.41
C ALA A 27 -5.58 2.58 -18.98
N ALA A 28 -5.29 2.93 -17.71
CA ALA A 28 -3.95 2.87 -17.15
C ALA A 28 -3.37 1.45 -17.11
N ALA A 29 -4.19 0.44 -16.75
CA ALA A 29 -3.75 -0.95 -16.60
C ALA A 29 -3.51 -1.66 -17.94
N THR A 30 -4.18 -1.22 -19.01
CA THR A 30 -4.16 -1.91 -20.32
C THR A 30 -3.24 -1.26 -21.35
N ALA A 31 -2.87 0.01 -21.18
CA ALA A 31 -2.05 0.75 -22.12
C ALA A 31 -0.66 0.13 -22.36
N ASP A 32 -0.03 -0.35 -21.29
CA ASP A 32 1.25 -1.05 -21.33
C ASP A 32 1.34 -2.02 -20.15
N ARG A 33 1.54 -3.30 -20.44
CA ARG A 33 1.57 -4.37 -19.44
C ARG A 33 2.94 -4.99 -19.21
N THR A 34 3.98 -4.44 -19.83
CA THR A 34 5.35 -4.99 -19.85
C THR A 34 5.98 -5.19 -18.47
N THR A 35 5.44 -4.55 -17.44
CA THR A 35 6.01 -4.60 -16.09
C THR A 35 5.11 -5.28 -15.05
N PHE A 36 4.01 -5.93 -15.48
CA PHE A 36 3.00 -6.50 -14.57
C PHE A 36 3.07 -8.03 -14.41
N GLU A 37 4.14 -8.68 -14.85
CA GLU A 37 4.27 -10.15 -14.81
C GLU A 37 4.04 -10.76 -13.42
N LEU A 38 4.58 -10.12 -12.37
CA LEU A 38 4.45 -10.57 -10.99
C LEU A 38 3.49 -9.69 -10.15
N ALA A 39 2.71 -8.84 -10.81
CA ALA A 39 1.74 -7.97 -10.16
C ALA A 39 0.31 -8.32 -10.60
N PRO A 40 -0.65 -8.54 -9.69
CA PRO A 40 -2.02 -8.89 -10.02
C PRO A 40 -2.82 -7.65 -10.49
N VAL A 41 -2.42 -7.10 -11.64
CA VAL A 41 -3.07 -5.94 -12.26
C VAL A 41 -4.17 -6.42 -13.20
N PRO A 42 -5.42 -5.92 -13.07
CA PRO A 42 -6.55 -6.28 -13.93
C PRO A 42 -6.24 -6.13 -15.42
N ARG A 43 -6.78 -7.01 -16.25
CA ARG A 43 -6.46 -7.12 -17.68
C ARG A 43 -7.49 -6.45 -18.60
N ASP A 44 -8.68 -6.21 -18.07
CA ASP A 44 -9.79 -5.60 -18.80
C ASP A 44 -10.73 -4.83 -17.85
N GLY A 45 -11.74 -4.20 -18.40
CA GLY A 45 -12.72 -3.42 -17.63
C GLY A 45 -13.58 -4.25 -16.68
N GLY A 46 -13.86 -5.52 -17.02
CA GLY A 46 -14.61 -6.43 -16.16
C GLY A 46 -13.81 -6.85 -14.94
N GLU A 47 -12.54 -7.21 -15.12
CA GLU A 47 -11.62 -7.49 -14.03
C GLU A 47 -11.38 -6.24 -13.17
N MET A 48 -11.23 -5.06 -13.79
CA MET A 48 -11.03 -3.81 -13.08
C MET A 48 -12.24 -3.45 -12.22
N ARG A 49 -13.44 -3.63 -12.73
CA ARG A 49 -14.66 -3.42 -11.95
C ARG A 49 -14.68 -4.31 -10.71
N ARG A 50 -14.44 -5.60 -10.87
CA ARG A 50 -14.36 -6.55 -9.73
C ARG A 50 -13.25 -6.17 -8.74
N TYR A 51 -12.11 -5.71 -9.24
CA TYR A 51 -10.99 -5.23 -8.41
C TYR A 51 -11.39 -4.02 -7.55
N VAL A 52 -12.10 -3.04 -8.13
CA VAL A 52 -12.59 -1.85 -7.41
C VAL A 52 -13.70 -2.24 -6.43
N GLU A 53 -14.67 -3.06 -6.85
CA GLU A 53 -15.76 -3.54 -5.98
C GLU A 53 -15.22 -4.29 -4.76
N ALA A 54 -14.24 -5.19 -4.97
CA ALA A 54 -13.59 -5.91 -3.88
C ALA A 54 -12.83 -4.95 -2.94
N ALA A 55 -12.16 -3.93 -3.49
CA ALA A 55 -11.47 -2.92 -2.68
C ALA A 55 -12.43 -2.11 -1.80
N LEU A 56 -13.59 -1.73 -2.34
CA LEU A 56 -14.63 -1.01 -1.61
C LEU A 56 -15.31 -1.90 -0.56
N ALA A 57 -15.51 -3.19 -0.86
CA ALA A 57 -16.01 -4.15 0.13
C ALA A 57 -15.01 -4.34 1.29
N ASP A 58 -13.70 -4.38 1.01
CA ASP A 58 -12.66 -4.41 2.05
C ASP A 58 -12.67 -3.14 2.90
N GLN A 59 -12.91 -1.97 2.28
CA GLN A 59 -13.04 -0.71 3.01
C GLN A 59 -14.27 -0.70 3.92
N ALA A 60 -15.42 -1.14 3.41
CA ALA A 60 -16.65 -1.23 4.20
C ALA A 60 -16.48 -2.17 5.41
N ALA A 61 -15.73 -3.26 5.23
CA ALA A 61 -15.39 -4.22 6.28
C ALA A 61 -14.18 -3.79 7.15
N ARG A 62 -13.68 -2.57 7.01
CA ARG A 62 -12.53 -2.03 7.75
C ARG A 62 -11.21 -2.81 7.54
N ARG A 63 -11.06 -3.53 6.44
CA ARG A 63 -9.85 -4.31 6.13
C ARG A 63 -8.82 -3.53 5.32
N ALA A 64 -9.27 -2.51 4.58
CA ALA A 64 -8.39 -1.70 3.74
C ALA A 64 -8.92 -0.29 3.52
N VAL A 65 -8.04 0.61 3.08
CA VAL A 65 -8.38 1.92 2.50
C VAL A 65 -7.71 2.01 1.12
N PRO A 66 -8.48 1.88 0.03
CA PRO A 66 -7.95 1.90 -1.32
C PRO A 66 -7.86 3.32 -1.88
N PHE A 67 -6.80 3.55 -2.67
CA PHE A 67 -6.53 4.82 -3.35
C PHE A 67 -6.26 4.61 -4.83
N VAL A 68 -6.67 5.58 -5.62
CA VAL A 68 -6.23 5.78 -7.00
C VAL A 68 -5.06 6.77 -6.97
N VAL A 69 -4.03 6.50 -7.77
CA VAL A 69 -2.88 7.40 -7.92
C VAL A 69 -3.08 8.28 -9.14
N GLU A 70 -3.12 9.58 -8.92
CA GLU A 70 -3.14 10.58 -9.98
C GLU A 70 -1.79 11.30 -10.04
N HIS A 71 -1.25 11.46 -11.24
CA HIS A 71 -0.04 12.21 -11.56
C HIS A 71 -0.27 13.04 -12.83
N ALA A 72 0.02 14.33 -12.78
CA ALA A 72 -0.16 15.27 -13.90
C ALA A 72 -1.57 15.19 -14.54
N GLY A 73 -2.63 15.10 -13.69
CA GLY A 73 -4.03 15.04 -14.13
C GLY A 73 -4.45 13.71 -14.76
N LYS A 74 -3.64 12.64 -14.61
CA LYS A 74 -3.95 11.31 -15.16
C LYS A 74 -3.86 10.24 -14.07
N VAL A 75 -4.78 9.28 -14.12
CA VAL A 75 -4.69 8.07 -13.30
C VAL A 75 -3.54 7.21 -13.81
N VAL A 76 -2.61 6.88 -12.92
CA VAL A 76 -1.39 6.13 -13.24
C VAL A 76 -1.23 4.84 -12.42
N GLY A 77 -2.17 4.51 -11.54
CA GLY A 77 -2.10 3.30 -10.75
C GLY A 77 -3.00 3.28 -9.52
N SER A 78 -2.74 2.37 -8.62
CA SER A 78 -3.45 2.30 -7.35
C SER A 78 -2.56 1.77 -6.21
N TYR A 79 -2.95 2.09 -4.97
CA TYR A 79 -2.38 1.61 -3.72
C TYR A 79 -3.48 1.34 -2.71
N ARG A 80 -3.17 0.52 -1.70
CA ARG A 80 -4.04 0.35 -0.52
C ARG A 80 -3.22 0.43 0.76
N LEU A 81 -3.77 1.06 1.79
CA LEU A 81 -3.47 0.69 3.16
C LEU A 81 -4.39 -0.47 3.50
N MET A 82 -3.84 -1.64 3.83
CA MET A 82 -4.58 -2.89 3.96
C MET A 82 -4.05 -3.75 5.09
N SER A 83 -4.58 -4.95 5.28
CA SER A 83 -4.21 -5.84 6.39
C SER A 83 -4.22 -5.08 7.71
N LEU A 84 -5.27 -4.29 7.90
CA LEU A 84 -5.39 -3.45 9.07
C LEU A 84 -5.67 -4.31 10.29
N GLU A 85 -4.86 -4.16 11.35
CA GLU A 85 -4.97 -4.92 12.58
C GLU A 85 -5.20 -3.99 13.75
N TRP A 86 -6.06 -4.40 14.68
CA TRP A 86 -6.29 -3.75 15.96
C TRP A 86 -5.90 -4.71 17.06
N TRP A 87 -4.87 -4.36 17.85
CA TRP A 87 -4.39 -5.22 18.92
C TRP A 87 -5.27 -5.12 20.17
N SER A 88 -5.49 -6.26 20.82
CA SER A 88 -6.10 -6.30 22.14
C SER A 88 -5.02 -6.14 23.19
N TRP A 89 -5.08 -5.06 23.95
CA TRP A 89 -4.19 -4.82 25.07
C TRP A 89 -4.85 -5.28 26.35
N ARG A 90 -4.13 -6.00 27.19
CA ARG A 90 -4.59 -6.43 28.50
C ARG A 90 -3.82 -5.74 29.60
N GLU A 91 -4.54 -5.45 30.69
CA GLU A 91 -3.93 -5.16 31.98
C GLU A 91 -3.62 -6.49 32.67
N GLY A 92 -2.32 -6.78 32.96
CA GLY A 92 -1.86 -7.93 33.72
C GLY A 92 -1.03 -8.97 32.94
N PRO A 93 -0.41 -9.93 33.66
CA PRO A 93 0.64 -10.80 33.12
C PRO A 93 0.10 -12.03 32.36
N ILE A 94 -1.20 -12.23 32.22
CA ILE A 94 -1.77 -13.41 31.57
C ILE A 94 -2.12 -13.11 30.14
N LEU A 95 -1.46 -13.80 29.21
CA LEU A 95 -1.77 -13.79 27.78
C LEU A 95 -3.07 -14.58 27.51
N VAL A 96 -4.21 -14.00 27.85
CA VAL A 96 -5.52 -14.48 27.40
C VAL A 96 -5.96 -13.57 26.25
N PRO A 97 -6.58 -14.09 25.17
CA PRO A 97 -7.15 -13.22 24.14
C PRO A 97 -8.02 -12.16 24.81
N GLY A 98 -7.61 -10.90 24.73
CA GLY A 98 -8.35 -9.78 25.30
C GLY A 98 -9.50 -9.36 24.40
N GLU A 99 -10.47 -8.68 24.99
CA GLU A 99 -11.39 -7.87 24.21
C GLU A 99 -10.59 -6.88 23.35
N PRO A 100 -11.01 -6.61 22.09
CA PRO A 100 -10.45 -5.52 21.33
C PRO A 100 -10.39 -4.28 22.20
N ARG A 101 -9.28 -3.57 22.21
CA ARG A 101 -9.18 -2.28 22.88
C ARG A 101 -10.42 -1.48 22.50
N ALA A 102 -11.26 -1.17 23.48
CA ALA A 102 -12.38 -0.27 23.26
C ALA A 102 -11.77 0.96 22.60
N ALA A 103 -12.10 1.19 21.34
CA ALA A 103 -11.32 2.00 20.43
C ALA A 103 -11.20 3.42 20.98
N ALA A 104 -10.11 3.69 21.67
CA ALA A 104 -9.70 5.06 21.96
C ALA A 104 -9.37 5.81 20.65
N THR A 105 -9.10 5.04 19.58
CA THR A 105 -8.94 5.58 18.23
C THR A 105 -9.53 4.59 17.22
N ASP A 106 -10.23 5.07 16.20
CA ASP A 106 -10.65 4.28 15.05
C ASP A 106 -9.46 3.81 14.17
N ALA A 107 -8.24 4.17 14.55
CA ALA A 107 -7.01 3.88 13.83
C ALA A 107 -6.48 2.47 14.15
N PRO A 108 -5.93 1.75 13.15
CA PRO A 108 -5.31 0.44 13.36
C PRO A 108 -3.95 0.56 14.06
N ASP A 109 -3.53 -0.52 14.74
CA ASP A 109 -2.18 -0.66 15.31
C ASP A 109 -1.14 -1.09 14.27
N VAL A 110 -1.58 -1.82 13.23
CA VAL A 110 -0.75 -2.29 12.11
C VAL A 110 -1.45 -1.97 10.79
N ALA A 111 -0.67 -1.58 9.79
CA ALA A 111 -1.11 -1.43 8.42
C ALA A 111 -0.08 -1.99 7.43
N GLU A 112 -0.52 -2.37 6.25
CA GLU A 112 0.31 -2.77 5.12
C GLU A 112 0.11 -1.82 3.95
N ILE A 113 1.18 -1.35 3.31
CA ILE A 113 1.09 -0.75 1.97
C ILE A 113 1.12 -1.89 0.95
N GLY A 114 -0.01 -2.13 0.29
CA GLY A 114 -0.17 -3.24 -0.66
C GLY A 114 -1.02 -2.90 -1.85
N HIS A 115 -1.29 -3.91 -2.69
CA HIS A 115 -1.96 -3.76 -3.99
C HIS A 115 -1.41 -2.61 -4.83
N ALA A 116 -0.09 -2.40 -4.71
CA ALA A 116 0.64 -1.30 -5.33
C ALA A 116 0.97 -1.62 -6.79
N TRP A 117 0.48 -0.83 -7.70
CA TRP A 117 0.90 -0.86 -9.10
C TRP A 117 0.86 0.53 -9.72
N LEU A 118 1.76 0.78 -10.65
CA LEU A 118 1.89 2.01 -11.42
C LEU A 118 2.11 1.65 -12.89
N THR A 119 1.60 2.46 -13.80
CA THR A 119 1.91 2.35 -15.22
C THR A 119 3.44 2.36 -15.45
N PRO A 120 3.96 1.67 -16.47
CA PRO A 120 5.39 1.68 -16.77
C PRO A 120 5.99 3.10 -16.88
N ALA A 121 5.24 4.04 -17.47
CA ALA A 121 5.68 5.43 -17.60
C ALA A 121 5.83 6.18 -16.27
N ALA A 122 5.07 5.79 -15.24
CA ALA A 122 5.16 6.38 -13.91
C ALA A 122 6.20 5.68 -13.01
N GLN A 123 6.70 4.52 -13.42
CA GLN A 123 7.77 3.81 -12.72
C GLN A 123 9.12 4.48 -12.94
N ARG A 124 10.04 4.33 -11.96
CA ARG A 124 11.37 4.97 -11.96
C ARG A 124 11.34 6.50 -12.01
N THR A 125 10.20 7.07 -11.61
CA THR A 125 10.02 8.49 -11.38
C THR A 125 9.82 8.73 -9.87
N LYS A 126 9.57 9.96 -9.48
CA LYS A 126 9.23 10.32 -8.10
C LYS A 126 7.86 9.82 -7.64
N VAL A 127 6.99 9.38 -8.55
CA VAL A 127 5.59 8.98 -8.27
C VAL A 127 5.51 7.92 -7.19
N ASN A 128 6.29 6.82 -7.30
CA ASN A 128 6.28 5.75 -6.29
C ASN A 128 6.72 6.26 -4.90
N THR A 129 7.80 7.04 -4.87
CA THR A 129 8.34 7.59 -3.62
C THR A 129 7.35 8.54 -2.96
N ALA A 130 6.74 9.43 -3.74
CA ALA A 130 5.75 10.38 -3.26
C ALA A 130 4.48 9.71 -2.75
N ALA A 131 3.94 8.71 -3.49
CA ALA A 131 2.77 7.95 -3.08
C ALA A 131 3.03 7.20 -1.76
N CYS A 132 4.15 6.48 -1.67
CA CYS A 132 4.52 5.78 -0.43
C CYS A 132 4.80 6.73 0.73
N HIS A 133 5.46 7.87 0.50
CA HIS A 133 5.67 8.89 1.52
C HIS A 133 4.35 9.40 2.11
N LEU A 134 3.34 9.69 1.26
CA LEU A 134 2.02 10.11 1.72
C LEU A 134 1.32 9.05 2.58
N LEU A 135 1.37 7.78 2.15
CA LEU A 135 0.78 6.67 2.89
C LEU A 135 1.50 6.41 4.22
N MET A 136 2.85 6.43 4.22
CA MET A 136 3.67 6.30 5.43
C MET A 136 3.41 7.43 6.41
N ARG A 137 3.35 8.67 5.93
CA ARG A 137 3.03 9.84 6.75
C ARG A 137 1.66 9.68 7.41
N HIS A 138 0.65 9.26 6.63
CA HIS A 138 -0.68 9.02 7.18
C HIS A 138 -0.66 7.90 8.25
N ALA A 139 -0.01 6.78 7.96
CA ALA A 139 0.08 5.65 8.88
C ALA A 139 0.78 6.03 10.19
N PHE A 140 1.93 6.71 10.13
CA PHE A 140 2.70 7.02 11.33
C PHE A 140 2.24 8.28 12.06
N GLU A 141 1.75 9.31 11.34
CA GLU A 141 1.43 10.59 11.97
C GLU A 141 -0.06 10.73 12.31
N ALA A 142 -0.96 10.21 11.49
CA ALA A 142 -2.40 10.26 11.75
C ALA A 142 -2.90 9.02 12.53
N TRP A 143 -2.56 7.83 12.06
CA TRP A 143 -3.00 6.58 12.69
C TRP A 143 -2.11 6.15 13.87
N LYS A 144 -0.84 6.59 13.91
CA LYS A 144 0.12 6.19 14.95
C LYS A 144 0.33 4.68 15.00
N VAL A 145 0.39 4.04 13.83
CA VAL A 145 0.62 2.58 13.76
C VAL A 145 1.93 2.21 14.44
N HIS A 146 1.94 1.07 15.12
CA HIS A 146 3.14 0.49 15.72
C HIS A 146 4.03 -0.22 14.71
N ARG A 147 3.46 -0.56 13.54
CA ARG A 147 4.16 -1.27 12.49
C ARG A 147 3.53 -1.01 11.12
N LEU A 148 4.34 -0.65 10.14
CA LEU A 148 3.95 -0.60 8.74
C LEU A 148 4.63 -1.74 7.98
N VAL A 149 3.83 -2.53 7.27
CA VAL A 149 4.26 -3.74 6.56
C VAL A 149 4.31 -3.46 5.05
N LEU A 150 5.28 -4.05 4.37
CA LEU A 150 5.34 -4.12 2.91
C LEU A 150 5.67 -5.57 2.51
N LYS A 151 4.95 -6.09 1.52
CA LYS A 151 5.14 -7.45 1.03
C LYS A 151 5.27 -7.47 -0.48
N THR A 152 6.03 -8.43 -0.98
CA THR A 152 6.11 -8.69 -2.42
C THR A 152 6.44 -10.16 -2.69
N ASP A 153 6.18 -10.63 -3.91
CA ASP A 153 6.68 -11.91 -4.37
C ASP A 153 8.20 -11.96 -4.18
N ALA A 154 8.72 -13.03 -3.57
CA ALA A 154 10.16 -13.16 -3.30
C ALA A 154 11.01 -13.13 -4.58
N ARG A 155 10.44 -13.51 -5.72
CA ARG A 155 11.06 -13.46 -7.06
C ARG A 155 11.10 -12.04 -7.63
N ASN A 156 10.26 -11.11 -7.13
CA ASN A 156 10.17 -9.75 -7.66
C ASN A 156 11.32 -8.86 -7.15
N ALA A 157 12.51 -9.05 -7.72
CA ALA A 157 13.70 -8.28 -7.35
C ALA A 157 13.50 -6.76 -7.48
N ARG A 158 12.73 -6.32 -8.49
CA ARG A 158 12.41 -4.90 -8.70
C ARG A 158 11.60 -4.32 -7.54
N SER A 159 10.56 -5.02 -7.11
CA SER A 159 9.74 -4.59 -5.97
C SER A 159 10.53 -4.64 -4.67
N ARG A 160 11.30 -5.71 -4.42
CA ARG A 160 12.18 -5.81 -3.24
C ARG A 160 13.14 -4.63 -3.17
N GLY A 161 13.83 -4.31 -4.28
CA GLY A 161 14.71 -3.15 -4.35
C GLY A 161 14.00 -1.81 -4.14
N ALA A 162 12.76 -1.66 -4.63
CA ALA A 162 11.95 -0.47 -4.39
C ALA A 162 11.58 -0.34 -2.91
N ILE A 163 11.15 -1.42 -2.25
CA ILE A 163 10.81 -1.45 -0.82
C ILE A 163 12.02 -1.11 0.03
N THR A 164 13.20 -1.66 -0.27
CA THR A 164 14.44 -1.34 0.45
C THR A 164 14.79 0.14 0.32
N ARG A 165 14.70 0.73 -0.89
CA ARG A 165 14.93 2.17 -1.09
C ARG A 165 13.92 3.05 -0.33
N LEU A 166 12.69 2.58 -0.15
CA LEU A 166 11.67 3.23 0.66
C LEU A 166 11.92 3.07 2.18
N GLY A 167 12.95 2.36 2.59
CA GLY A 167 13.31 2.19 3.99
C GLY A 167 12.76 0.92 4.64
N GLY A 168 12.13 0.04 3.86
CA GLY A 168 11.66 -1.25 4.39
C GLY A 168 12.83 -2.11 4.86
N HIS A 169 12.80 -2.52 6.14
CA HIS A 169 13.71 -3.49 6.73
C HIS A 169 13.25 -4.90 6.35
N PHE A 170 14.14 -5.70 5.75
CA PHE A 170 13.83 -7.09 5.39
C PHE A 170 13.80 -7.99 6.61
N GLU A 171 12.68 -8.71 6.81
CA GLU A 171 12.47 -9.58 7.96
C GLU A 171 12.59 -11.07 7.62
N GLY A 172 12.34 -11.43 6.36
CA GLY A 172 12.42 -12.82 5.95
C GLY A 172 11.52 -13.16 4.77
N VAL A 173 11.41 -14.46 4.49
CA VAL A 173 10.57 -15.01 3.44
C VAL A 173 9.53 -15.96 4.03
N MET A 174 8.28 -15.66 3.78
CA MET A 174 7.14 -16.54 4.11
C MET A 174 6.96 -17.54 2.98
N ARG A 175 7.25 -18.82 3.23
CA ARG A 175 7.17 -19.87 2.22
C ARG A 175 5.71 -20.24 1.93
N SER A 176 5.40 -20.51 0.66
CA SER A 176 4.06 -20.93 0.20
C SER A 176 2.93 -20.05 0.77
N HIS A 177 3.13 -18.73 0.73
CA HIS A 177 2.31 -17.78 1.50
C HIS A 177 0.98 -17.42 0.85
N SER A 178 0.95 -17.28 -0.49
CA SER A 178 -0.27 -16.84 -1.17
C SER A 178 -0.23 -17.17 -2.68
N PRO A 179 -1.39 -17.18 -3.37
CA PRO A 179 -1.41 -17.22 -4.82
C PRO A 179 -0.65 -16.05 -5.45
N ALA A 180 0.07 -16.32 -6.54
CA ALA A 180 0.76 -15.32 -7.35
C ALA A 180 -0.04 -14.98 -8.62
N ALA A 181 0.34 -13.87 -9.29
CA ALA A 181 -0.31 -13.41 -10.52
C ALA A 181 -0.18 -14.40 -11.69
N ASP A 182 0.84 -15.25 -11.67
CA ASP A 182 1.10 -16.31 -12.65
C ASP A 182 0.41 -17.66 -12.32
N GLY A 183 -0.43 -17.69 -11.28
CA GLY A 183 -1.24 -18.87 -10.91
C GLY A 183 -0.53 -19.89 -10.03
N ILE A 184 0.71 -19.66 -9.63
CA ILE A 184 1.41 -20.54 -8.68
C ILE A 184 1.26 -20.05 -7.24
N VAL A 185 1.60 -20.90 -6.27
CA VAL A 185 1.76 -20.48 -4.87
C VAL A 185 3.14 -19.85 -4.73
N ARG A 186 3.19 -18.59 -4.29
CA ARG A 186 4.43 -17.84 -4.15
C ARG A 186 4.98 -17.85 -2.73
N ASP A 187 6.29 -17.73 -2.63
CA ASP A 187 6.95 -17.23 -1.45
C ASP A 187 6.86 -15.70 -1.41
N THR A 188 6.71 -15.15 -0.22
CA THR A 188 6.55 -13.71 -0.03
C THR A 188 7.71 -13.14 0.80
N ALA A 189 8.42 -12.17 0.24
CA ALA A 189 9.39 -11.36 0.97
C ALA A 189 8.64 -10.33 1.84
N LEU A 190 8.94 -10.35 3.13
CA LEU A 190 8.34 -9.51 4.17
C LEU A 190 9.30 -8.41 4.58
N PHE A 191 8.78 -7.19 4.66
CA PHE A 191 9.50 -6.00 5.14
C PHE A 191 8.64 -5.22 6.12
N SER A 192 9.27 -4.45 6.98
CA SER A 192 8.59 -3.53 7.89
C SER A 192 9.32 -2.20 8.02
N ILE A 193 8.58 -1.21 8.53
CA ILE A 193 9.08 0.08 9.00
C ILE A 193 8.43 0.31 10.36
N LEU A 194 9.22 0.76 11.35
CA LEU A 194 8.76 1.02 12.71
C LEU A 194 8.67 2.53 12.99
N PRO A 195 7.87 2.96 13.97
CA PRO A 195 7.73 4.37 14.34
C PRO A 195 9.05 5.08 14.67
N ALA A 196 9.99 4.36 15.30
CA ALA A 196 11.30 4.93 15.65
C ALA A 196 12.17 5.26 14.42
N GLU A 197 11.92 4.59 13.29
CA GLU A 197 12.66 4.79 12.04
C GLU A 197 12.08 5.93 11.20
N TRP A 198 10.79 6.24 11.41
CA TRP A 198 10.04 7.17 10.58
C TRP A 198 10.63 8.60 10.52
N PRO A 199 11.07 9.23 11.62
CA PRO A 199 11.59 10.60 11.53
C PRO A 199 12.78 10.75 10.58
N ALA A 200 13.76 9.86 10.67
CA ALA A 200 14.93 9.87 9.79
C ALA A 200 14.57 9.47 8.34
N LEU A 201 13.70 8.49 8.18
CA LEU A 201 13.20 8.05 6.89
C LEU A 201 12.41 9.15 6.18
N ARG A 202 11.54 9.84 6.90
CA ARG A 202 10.77 10.96 6.38
C ARG A 202 11.68 12.03 5.78
N MET A 203 12.67 12.50 6.53
CA MET A 203 13.62 13.51 6.04
C MET A 203 14.34 13.05 4.77
N ARG A 204 14.78 11.79 4.72
CA ARG A 204 15.44 11.20 3.55
C ARG A 204 14.52 11.16 2.32
N LEU A 205 13.26 10.77 2.49
CA LEU A 205 12.29 10.71 1.39
C LEU A 205 11.92 12.12 0.90
N GLU A 206 11.73 13.07 1.81
CA GLU A 206 11.46 14.48 1.48
C GLU A 206 12.64 15.10 0.71
N SER A 207 13.88 14.84 1.13
CA SER A 207 15.09 15.28 0.39
C SER A 207 15.11 14.70 -1.02
N ALA A 208 14.91 13.39 -1.17
CA ALA A 208 14.88 12.73 -2.48
C ALA A 208 13.75 13.24 -3.41
N LEU A 209 12.64 13.69 -2.83
CA LEU A 209 11.55 14.31 -3.57
C LEU A 209 11.87 15.75 -3.99
N ALA A 210 12.61 16.51 -3.18
CA ALA A 210 13.00 17.89 -3.46
C ALA A 210 14.12 18.02 -4.51
N GLU A 211 14.98 16.99 -4.68
CA GLU A 211 16.05 17.00 -5.70
C GLU A 211 15.45 17.21 -7.10
N ARG A 212 16.02 18.14 -7.88
CA ARG A 212 15.63 18.32 -9.30
C ARG A 212 16.07 17.09 -10.10
N ALA A 213 15.18 16.58 -10.96
CA ALA A 213 15.48 15.50 -11.92
C ALA A 213 16.47 15.99 -12.98
#